data_585adc10187a90c00e45d96dd1087b95
#
_entry.id   585adc10187a90c00e45d96dd1087b95
#
_cell.length_a   1.000
_cell.length_b   1.000
_cell.length_c   1.000
_cell.angle_alpha   90.00
_cell.angle_beta   90.00
_cell.angle_gamma   90.00
#
_symmetry.space_group_name_H-M   'P 1'
#
loop_
_entity.id
_entity.type
_entity.pdbx_description
1 polymer ?
#
loop_
_entity_poly.entity_id
_entity_poly.type
_entity_poly.pdbx_seq_one_letter_code
_entity_poly.pdbx_strand_id
1 'polypeptide(L)'
;MNITSTIVRRVAMINENRSVFDAAKLMTEEFIGSVVVTNATGIRGLLTERDVTMNVVGKGRDPEKVKIKDAMTPGPLRVSPSATASHCLDLMKEHRCRHLLVFDEEEFVGIVSLRDLVVLLIEEKEELIRQLERYIAS
;
A
#
# COMPACT_ATOMS: atom_id res chain seq x y z
N MET A 1 -0.89 -17.74 8.44
CA MET A 1 0.25 -16.81 8.61
C MET A 1 -0.23 -15.37 8.49
N ASN A 2 0.24 -14.47 9.33
CA ASN A 2 -0.13 -13.05 9.26
C ASN A 2 0.81 -12.29 8.31
N ILE A 3 0.49 -11.02 8.10
CA ILE A 3 1.21 -10.17 7.14
C ILE A 3 2.48 -9.54 7.68
N THR A 4 2.88 -9.83 8.92
CA THR A 4 4.00 -9.15 9.60
C THR A 4 5.28 -9.10 8.76
N SER A 5 5.62 -10.21 8.09
CA SER A 5 6.85 -10.31 7.29
C SER A 5 6.80 -9.51 5.97
N THR A 6 5.61 -9.10 5.54
CA THR A 6 5.44 -8.38 4.26
C THR A 6 5.26 -6.88 4.42
N ILE A 7 5.20 -6.39 5.65
CA ILE A 7 4.99 -4.96 5.91
C ILE A 7 6.23 -4.18 5.50
N VAL A 8 6.04 -3.20 4.62
CA VAL A 8 7.09 -2.24 4.28
C VAL A 8 7.05 -1.13 5.30
N ARG A 9 8.05 -1.11 6.19
CA ARG A 9 8.10 -0.19 7.33
C ARG A 9 8.75 1.15 6.99
N ARG A 10 9.68 1.15 6.04
CA ARG A 10 10.35 2.36 5.58
C ARG A 10 9.61 2.91 4.37
N VAL A 11 8.80 3.95 4.60
CA VAL A 11 7.93 4.52 3.57
C VAL A 11 8.30 5.98 3.33
N ALA A 12 8.15 6.43 2.09
CA ALA A 12 8.28 7.85 1.77
C ALA A 12 7.01 8.58 2.19
N MET A 13 7.18 9.74 2.80
CA MET A 13 6.08 10.58 3.27
C MET A 13 6.13 11.95 2.62
N ILE A 14 4.97 12.53 2.38
CA ILE A 14 4.85 13.85 1.77
C ILE A 14 3.62 14.57 2.32
N ASN A 15 3.72 15.88 2.48
CA ASN A 15 2.61 16.68 3.00
C ASN A 15 1.49 16.82 1.95
N GLU A 16 0.24 16.77 2.40
CA GLU A 16 -0.95 16.83 1.55
C GLU A 16 -1.09 18.11 0.73
N ASN A 17 -0.44 19.18 1.13
CA ASN A 17 -0.48 20.48 0.43
C ASN A 17 0.60 20.63 -0.64
N ARG A 18 1.50 19.66 -0.76
CA ARG A 18 2.48 19.62 -1.86
C ARG A 18 1.76 19.27 -3.16
N SER A 19 2.41 19.57 -4.29
CA SER A 19 1.83 19.25 -5.59
C SER A 19 1.91 17.76 -5.91
N VAL A 20 1.00 17.30 -6.76
CA VAL A 20 1.06 15.94 -7.30
C VAL A 20 2.37 15.72 -8.06
N PHE A 21 2.89 16.77 -8.74
CA PHE A 21 4.18 16.69 -9.41
C PHE A 21 5.31 16.34 -8.43
N ASP A 22 5.34 17.02 -7.26
CA ASP A 22 6.35 16.72 -6.23
C ASP A 22 6.28 15.25 -5.77
N ALA A 23 5.07 14.73 -5.61
CA ALA A 23 4.87 13.32 -5.25
C ALA A 23 5.34 12.38 -6.36
N ALA A 24 5.01 12.68 -7.61
CA ALA A 24 5.45 11.88 -8.76
C ALA A 24 6.96 11.88 -8.90
N LYS A 25 7.60 13.02 -8.64
CA LYS A 25 9.05 13.14 -8.64
C LYS A 25 9.69 12.27 -7.55
N LEU A 26 9.12 12.30 -6.34
CA LEU A 26 9.58 11.47 -5.23
C LEU A 26 9.43 9.98 -5.56
N MET A 27 8.28 9.57 -6.11
CA MET A 27 8.06 8.18 -6.52
C MET A 27 9.07 7.75 -7.59
N THR A 28 9.39 8.62 -8.54
CA THR A 28 10.35 8.34 -9.61
C THR A 28 11.76 8.18 -9.05
N GLU A 29 12.19 9.08 -8.18
CA GLU A 29 13.52 9.06 -7.57
C GLU A 29 13.74 7.84 -6.67
N GLU A 30 12.70 7.41 -5.94
CA GLU A 30 12.76 6.29 -4.99
C GLU A 30 12.34 4.95 -5.60
N PHE A 31 11.93 4.90 -6.86
CA PHE A 31 11.43 3.69 -7.54
C PHE A 31 10.27 3.04 -6.79
N ILE A 32 9.32 3.85 -6.33
CA ILE A 32 8.15 3.39 -5.57
C ILE A 32 6.86 3.83 -6.27
N GLY A 33 5.77 3.08 -6.02
CA GLY A 33 4.47 3.33 -6.65
C GLY A 33 3.45 4.02 -5.74
N SER A 34 3.86 4.39 -4.54
CA SER A 34 2.98 5.09 -3.60
C SER A 34 3.77 5.91 -2.59
N VAL A 35 3.15 6.95 -2.06
CA VAL A 35 3.70 7.75 -0.97
C VAL A 35 2.66 7.90 0.13
N VAL A 36 3.11 7.93 1.37
CA VAL A 36 2.24 8.17 2.52
C VAL A 36 2.03 9.68 2.63
N VAL A 37 0.77 10.09 2.67
CA VAL A 37 0.38 11.49 2.72
C VAL A 37 0.11 11.91 4.16
N THR A 38 0.71 13.01 4.57
CA THR A 38 0.63 13.52 5.94
C THR A 38 0.06 14.93 5.99
N ASN A 39 -0.40 15.33 7.18
CA ASN A 39 -0.69 16.71 7.51
C ASN A 39 -0.23 16.98 8.96
N ALA A 40 -0.60 18.14 9.51
CA ALA A 40 -0.21 18.53 10.87
C ALA A 40 -0.72 17.55 11.95
N THR A 41 -1.78 16.78 11.68
CA THR A 41 -2.38 15.86 12.65
C THR A 41 -1.91 14.40 12.46
N GLY A 42 -1.14 14.10 11.42
CA GLY A 42 -0.60 12.76 11.19
C GLY A 42 -0.83 12.23 9.78
N ILE A 43 -1.06 10.92 9.68
CA ILE A 43 -1.25 10.22 8.41
C ILE A 43 -2.64 10.52 7.85
N ARG A 44 -2.69 11.02 6.61
CA ARG A 44 -3.94 11.29 5.89
C ARG A 44 -4.34 10.15 4.96
N GLY A 45 -3.38 9.47 4.39
CA GLY A 45 -3.66 8.40 3.46
C GLY A 45 -2.49 8.08 2.55
N LEU A 46 -2.81 7.59 1.36
CA LEU A 46 -1.85 7.25 0.32
C LEU A 46 -2.17 7.99 -0.97
N LEU A 47 -1.12 8.40 -1.68
CA LEU A 47 -1.21 8.75 -3.09
C LEU A 47 -0.45 7.69 -3.87
N THR A 48 -1.12 7.06 -4.83
CA THR A 48 -0.54 6.02 -5.66
C THR A 48 -0.31 6.52 -7.08
N GLU A 49 0.54 5.83 -7.84
CA GLU A 49 0.72 6.13 -9.27
C GLU A 49 -0.59 6.02 -10.04
N ARG A 50 -1.50 5.13 -9.60
CA ARG A 50 -2.83 5.02 -10.18
C ARG A 50 -3.67 6.27 -9.93
N ASP A 51 -3.60 6.86 -8.74
CA ASP A 51 -4.28 8.12 -8.43
C ASP A 51 -3.78 9.25 -9.35
N VAL A 52 -2.48 9.31 -9.61
CA VAL A 52 -1.90 10.29 -10.52
C VAL A 52 -2.45 10.12 -11.93
N THR A 53 -2.50 8.89 -12.41
CA THR A 53 -3.01 8.58 -13.74
C THR A 53 -4.50 8.88 -13.86
N MET A 54 -5.30 8.37 -12.92
CA MET A 54 -6.77 8.43 -13.01
C MET A 54 -7.35 9.77 -12.63
N ASN A 55 -6.76 10.44 -11.64
CA ASN A 55 -7.34 11.65 -11.07
C ASN A 55 -6.69 12.96 -11.57
N VAL A 56 -5.54 12.87 -12.18
CA VAL A 56 -4.79 14.05 -12.64
C VAL A 56 -4.56 13.98 -14.15
N VAL A 57 -3.70 13.10 -14.62
CA VAL A 57 -3.32 13.01 -16.04
C VAL A 57 -4.52 12.65 -16.91
N GLY A 58 -5.28 11.62 -16.52
CA GLY A 58 -6.45 11.19 -17.28
C GLY A 58 -7.60 12.18 -17.31
N LYS A 59 -7.58 13.18 -16.45
CA LYS A 59 -8.56 14.28 -16.42
C LYS A 59 -8.03 15.58 -17.02
N GLY A 60 -6.83 15.55 -17.62
CA GLY A 60 -6.24 16.72 -18.24
C GLY A 60 -5.81 17.80 -17.26
N ARG A 61 -5.61 17.46 -16.00
CA ARG A 61 -5.19 18.40 -14.96
C ARG A 61 -3.68 18.52 -14.92
N ASP A 62 -3.19 19.71 -14.55
CA ASP A 62 -1.75 19.98 -14.44
C ASP A 62 -1.24 19.47 -13.08
N PRO A 63 -0.34 18.48 -13.04
CA PRO A 63 0.17 17.94 -11.78
C PRO A 63 0.90 18.97 -10.91
N GLU A 64 1.45 20.03 -11.50
CA GLU A 64 2.11 21.10 -10.74
C GLU A 64 1.11 22.00 -10.00
N LYS A 65 -0.15 22.02 -10.45
CA LYS A 65 -1.21 22.85 -9.88
C LYS A 65 -2.21 22.11 -9.02
N VAL A 66 -2.16 20.78 -9.02
CA VAL A 66 -3.05 19.94 -8.21
C VAL A 66 -2.35 19.60 -6.92
N LYS A 67 -3.00 19.85 -5.78
CA LYS A 67 -2.49 19.43 -4.48
C LYS A 67 -2.75 17.94 -4.29
N ILE A 68 -1.86 17.29 -3.58
CA ILE A 68 -1.97 15.85 -3.28
C ILE A 68 -3.32 15.51 -2.64
N LYS A 69 -3.79 16.32 -1.70
CA LYS A 69 -5.08 16.11 -1.04
C LYS A 69 -6.27 16.07 -1.98
N ASP A 70 -6.16 16.68 -3.16
CA ASP A 70 -7.24 16.73 -4.15
C ASP A 70 -7.15 15.59 -5.17
N ALA A 71 -6.13 14.77 -5.12
CA ALA A 71 -5.91 13.66 -6.04
C ALA A 71 -5.88 12.31 -5.33
N MET A 72 -5.50 12.27 -4.06
CA MET A 72 -5.39 11.05 -3.27
C MET A 72 -6.76 10.41 -3.02
N THR A 73 -6.76 9.10 -2.84
CA THR A 73 -7.95 8.40 -2.38
C THR A 73 -8.13 8.70 -0.89
N PRO A 74 -9.27 9.28 -0.48
CA PRO A 74 -9.50 9.58 0.92
C PRO A 74 -9.71 8.30 1.73
N GLY A 75 -9.18 8.29 2.94
CA GLY A 75 -9.43 7.25 3.92
C GLY A 75 -8.97 5.86 3.50
N PRO A 76 -7.67 5.66 3.21
CA PRO A 76 -7.20 4.32 2.87
C PRO A 76 -7.50 3.35 3.99
N LEU A 77 -7.81 2.11 3.61
CA LEU A 77 -8.13 1.07 4.56
C LEU A 77 -6.94 0.77 5.45
N ARG A 78 -7.25 0.50 6.71
CA ARG A 78 -6.27 0.13 7.73
C ARG A 78 -6.42 -1.32 8.09
N VAL A 79 -5.30 -1.99 8.34
CA VAL A 79 -5.28 -3.35 8.87
C VAL A 79 -4.28 -3.43 10.02
N SER A 80 -4.45 -4.42 10.87
CA SER A 80 -3.52 -4.73 11.95
C SER A 80 -2.36 -5.59 11.42
N PRO A 81 -1.17 -5.55 12.04
CA PRO A 81 -0.08 -6.47 11.71
C PRO A 81 -0.45 -7.94 11.86
N SER A 82 -1.46 -8.26 12.68
CA SER A 82 -1.93 -9.62 12.89
C SER A 82 -2.93 -10.10 11.83
N ALA A 83 -3.31 -9.25 10.89
CA ALA A 83 -4.23 -9.62 9.82
C ALA A 83 -3.61 -10.72 8.94
N THR A 84 -4.48 -11.55 8.36
CA THR A 84 -4.04 -12.57 7.41
C THR A 84 -3.92 -12.00 6.00
N ALA A 85 -3.08 -12.61 5.17
CA ALA A 85 -2.97 -12.22 3.76
C ALA A 85 -4.31 -12.37 3.04
N SER A 86 -5.06 -13.44 3.34
CA SER A 86 -6.38 -13.69 2.76
C SER A 86 -7.37 -12.56 3.08
N HIS A 87 -7.42 -12.13 4.34
CA HIS A 87 -8.28 -11.01 4.74
C HIS A 87 -7.90 -9.71 4.02
N CYS A 88 -6.60 -9.42 3.94
CA CYS A 88 -6.12 -8.23 3.23
C CYS A 88 -6.49 -8.26 1.75
N LEU A 89 -6.37 -9.41 1.08
CA LEU A 89 -6.75 -9.56 -0.31
C LEU A 89 -8.25 -9.36 -0.53
N ASP A 90 -9.08 -9.85 0.39
CA ASP A 90 -10.52 -9.63 0.33
C ASP A 90 -10.86 -8.14 0.41
N LEU A 91 -10.20 -7.41 1.31
CA LEU A 91 -10.36 -5.95 1.43
C LEU A 91 -9.94 -5.23 0.16
N MET A 92 -8.81 -5.61 -0.42
CA MET A 92 -8.31 -5.01 -1.66
C MET A 92 -9.26 -5.25 -2.83
N LYS A 93 -9.82 -6.44 -2.92
CA LYS A 93 -10.81 -6.78 -3.95
C LYS A 93 -12.09 -5.99 -3.77
N GLU A 94 -12.62 -5.96 -2.55
CA GLU A 94 -13.87 -5.27 -2.22
C GLU A 94 -13.78 -3.76 -2.48
N HIS A 95 -12.68 -3.15 -2.09
CA HIS A 95 -12.47 -1.70 -2.19
C HIS A 95 -11.63 -1.27 -3.39
N ARG A 96 -11.26 -2.20 -4.26
CA ARG A 96 -10.50 -1.95 -5.50
C ARG A 96 -9.21 -1.16 -5.26
N CYS A 97 -8.50 -1.49 -4.20
CA CYS A 97 -7.20 -0.89 -3.89
C CYS A 97 -6.11 -1.94 -3.91
N ARG A 98 -4.85 -1.51 -4.03
CA ARG A 98 -3.68 -2.38 -4.10
C ARG A 98 -2.71 -2.15 -2.95
N HIS A 99 -3.07 -1.28 -2.02
CA HIS A 99 -2.26 -0.92 -0.87
C HIS A 99 -3.16 -0.78 0.34
N LEU A 100 -2.67 -1.18 1.50
CA LEU A 100 -3.33 -0.99 2.78
C LEU A 100 -2.34 -0.36 3.74
N LEU A 101 -2.84 0.55 4.59
CA LEU A 101 -2.06 1.08 5.70
C LEU A 101 -2.09 0.08 6.86
N VAL A 102 -0.96 -0.13 7.49
CA VAL A 102 -0.86 -1.01 8.64
C VAL A 102 -0.67 -0.17 9.90
N PHE A 103 -1.61 -0.33 10.83
CA PHE A 103 -1.58 0.34 12.12
C PHE A 103 -1.64 -0.70 13.23
N ASP A 104 -0.81 -0.53 14.23
CA ASP A 104 -0.90 -1.27 15.47
C ASP A 104 -1.58 -0.35 16.49
N GLU A 105 -2.87 -0.59 16.71
CA GLU A 105 -3.76 0.35 17.39
C GLU A 105 -3.72 1.71 16.70
N GLU A 106 -3.20 2.76 17.37
CA GLU A 106 -3.12 4.10 16.81
C GLU A 106 -1.76 4.39 16.17
N GLU A 107 -0.82 3.45 16.26
CA GLU A 107 0.52 3.65 15.74
C GLU A 107 0.67 3.15 14.30
N PHE A 108 1.14 4.03 13.42
CA PHE A 108 1.43 3.66 12.05
C PHE A 108 2.67 2.76 11.98
N VAL A 109 2.52 1.59 11.35
CA VAL A 109 3.59 0.60 11.22
C VAL A 109 4.22 0.63 9.83
N GLY A 110 3.41 0.76 8.80
CA GLY A 110 3.88 0.71 7.43
C GLY A 110 2.76 0.46 6.43
N ILE A 111 3.12 -0.02 5.24
CA ILE A 111 2.17 -0.36 4.19
C ILE A 111 2.36 -1.80 3.73
N VAL A 112 1.30 -2.37 3.18
CA VAL A 112 1.36 -3.66 2.51
C VAL A 112 0.73 -3.51 1.13
N SER A 113 1.39 -4.09 0.12
CA SER A 113 0.91 -4.04 -1.27
C SER A 113 0.32 -5.38 -1.70
N LEU A 114 -0.52 -5.33 -2.73
CA LEU A 114 -1.05 -6.54 -3.36
C LEU A 114 0.08 -7.49 -3.79
N ARG A 115 1.13 -6.96 -4.37
CA ARG A 115 2.30 -7.75 -4.81
C ARG A 115 2.92 -8.51 -3.65
N ASP A 116 3.14 -7.84 -2.50
CA ASP A 116 3.75 -8.47 -1.33
C ASP A 116 2.87 -9.58 -0.77
N LEU A 117 1.56 -9.38 -0.78
CA LEU A 117 0.61 -10.40 -0.32
C LEU A 117 0.59 -11.62 -1.23
N VAL A 118 0.68 -11.41 -2.54
CA VAL A 118 0.74 -12.52 -3.50
C VAL A 118 2.00 -13.34 -3.28
N VAL A 119 3.14 -12.70 -3.08
CA VAL A 119 4.40 -13.37 -2.78
C VAL A 119 4.29 -14.20 -1.49
N LEU A 120 3.72 -13.62 -0.44
CA LEU A 120 3.50 -14.33 0.83
C LEU A 120 2.65 -15.58 0.64
N LEU A 121 1.55 -15.47 -0.10
CA LEU A 121 0.65 -16.62 -0.34
C LEU A 121 1.34 -17.72 -1.13
N ILE A 122 2.16 -17.37 -2.12
CA ILE A 122 2.94 -18.34 -2.89
C ILE A 122 3.91 -19.07 -1.96
N GLU A 123 4.63 -18.36 -1.11
CA GLU A 123 5.54 -18.95 -0.13
C GLU A 123 4.83 -19.90 0.84
N GLU A 124 3.66 -19.52 1.33
CA GLU A 124 2.85 -20.37 2.20
C GLU A 124 2.44 -21.67 1.51
N LYS A 125 2.01 -21.59 0.25
CA LYS A 125 1.60 -22.76 -0.53
C LYS A 125 2.80 -23.67 -0.83
N GLU A 126 3.94 -23.12 -1.16
CA GLU A 126 5.16 -23.87 -1.40
C GLU A 126 5.59 -24.65 -0.13
N GLU A 127 5.51 -24.00 1.03
CA GLU A 127 5.82 -24.66 2.31
C GLU A 127 4.84 -25.79 2.60
N LEU A 128 3.55 -25.58 2.36
CA LEU A 128 2.56 -26.64 2.54
C LEU A 128 2.84 -27.82 1.63
N ILE A 129 3.19 -27.57 0.37
CA ILE A 129 3.55 -28.64 -0.58
C ILE A 129 4.76 -29.42 -0.06
N ARG A 130 5.80 -28.76 0.42
CA ARG A 130 6.98 -29.41 0.98
C ARG A 130 6.62 -30.28 2.20
N GLN A 131 5.74 -29.82 3.06
CA GLN A 131 5.27 -30.59 4.22
C GLN A 131 4.51 -31.84 3.79
N LEU A 132 3.64 -31.71 2.79
CA LEU A 132 2.90 -32.84 2.25
C LEU A 132 3.81 -33.86 1.57
N GLU A 133 4.79 -33.40 0.80
CA GLU A 133 5.79 -34.28 0.18
C GLU A 133 6.59 -35.05 1.22
N ARG A 134 7.01 -34.40 2.29
CA ARG A 134 7.71 -35.09 3.40
C ARG A 134 6.82 -36.11 4.08
N TYR A 135 5.53 -35.80 4.27
CA TYR A 135 4.58 -36.72 4.86
C TYR A 135 4.37 -37.95 3.99
N ILE A 136 4.25 -37.77 2.68
CA ILE A 136 4.07 -38.89 1.72
C ILE A 136 5.34 -39.72 1.63
N ALA A 137 6.52 -39.15 1.76
CA ALA A 137 7.80 -39.83 1.63
C ALA A 137 8.19 -40.64 2.89
N SER A 138 7.55 -40.38 4.03
CA SER A 138 7.88 -41.04 5.29
C SER A 138 7.12 -42.33 5.55
#